data_b7e9e6c1e10ffed651cdb1844481ed99
#
_entry.id   b7e9e6c1e10ffed651cdb1844481ed99
#
_cell.length_a   1.000
_cell.length_b   1.000
_cell.length_c   1.000
_cell.angle_alpha   90.00
_cell.angle_beta   90.00
_cell.angle_gamma   90.00
#
_symmetry.space_group_name_H-M   'P 1'
#
loop_
_entity.id
_entity.type
_entity.pdbx_description
1 polymer ?
#
loop_
_entity_poly.entity_id
_entity_poly.type
_entity_poly.pdbx_seq_one_letter_code
_entity_poly.pdbx_strand_id
1 'polypeptide(L)'
;MNENKIRINKYLSQAGFCSRREADKYITNERVTINGVIAQTGEKIDLDDTIAVDGEKISKKTNKKIYIILNKPKGIVCTTDSGVEKDNIIDYINHPKRIFPIGRLDKTSEGLIFLTNDGDIVNKILRAKNKHEKEYHVTVDKPINNDFVKQMSKGIPILNTVTRPCEVKMVKDYEFKIILTQGLNRQIRRMCEYLGYRVKKLNRIRIMNINLDIHVGEWRYFSQSELSELKELLSKSSADNAKK
;
A
#
# COMPACT_ATOMS: atom_id res chain seq x y z
N MET A 1 -21.90 18.05 14.70
CA MET A 1 -21.14 18.26 13.46
C MET A 1 -21.30 17.01 12.60
N ASN A 2 -21.84 17.12 11.37
CA ASN A 2 -22.21 15.99 10.52
C ASN A 2 -20.98 15.16 10.15
N GLU A 3 -20.84 13.97 10.78
CA GLU A 3 -19.71 13.03 10.56
C GLU A 3 -19.75 12.29 9.20
N ASN A 4 -20.79 12.52 8.38
CA ASN A 4 -21.03 11.77 7.14
C ASN A 4 -20.51 12.41 5.85
N LYS A 5 -19.90 13.59 5.91
CA LYS A 5 -19.42 14.27 4.70
C LYS A 5 -18.12 13.66 4.16
N ILE A 6 -18.14 13.35 2.87
CA ILE A 6 -16.95 12.80 2.19
C ILE A 6 -16.42 13.78 1.14
N ARG A 7 -15.11 13.83 0.93
CA ARG A 7 -14.52 14.65 -0.15
C ARG A 7 -14.95 14.13 -1.52
N ILE A 8 -15.35 15.04 -2.41
CA ILE A 8 -15.86 14.70 -3.75
C ILE A 8 -14.86 13.84 -4.56
N ASN A 9 -13.55 14.11 -4.51
CA ASN A 9 -12.55 13.29 -5.16
C ASN A 9 -12.48 11.86 -4.59
N LYS A 10 -12.77 11.69 -3.29
CA LYS A 10 -12.86 10.37 -2.66
C LYS A 10 -14.13 9.65 -3.14
N TYR A 11 -15.25 10.36 -3.26
CA TYR A 11 -16.50 9.80 -3.77
C TYR A 11 -16.35 9.26 -5.19
N LEU A 12 -15.83 10.07 -6.13
CA LEU A 12 -15.60 9.67 -7.52
C LEU A 12 -14.69 8.43 -7.62
N SER A 13 -13.65 8.40 -6.78
CA SER A 13 -12.75 7.25 -6.73
C SER A 13 -13.40 5.99 -6.13
N GLN A 14 -14.27 6.12 -5.11
CA GLN A 14 -15.02 5.01 -4.52
C GLN A 14 -16.14 4.50 -5.45
N ALA A 15 -16.72 5.38 -6.27
CA ALA A 15 -17.67 5.02 -7.32
C ALA A 15 -16.99 4.22 -8.46
N GLY A 16 -15.66 4.19 -8.50
CA GLY A 16 -14.89 3.49 -9.53
C GLY A 16 -14.68 4.31 -10.80
N PHE A 17 -15.07 5.59 -10.80
CA PHE A 17 -14.97 6.46 -11.97
C PHE A 17 -13.51 6.73 -12.37
N CYS A 18 -12.70 7.24 -11.44
CA CYS A 18 -11.30 7.59 -11.71
C CYS A 18 -10.42 7.51 -10.44
N SER A 19 -9.12 7.83 -10.54
CA SER A 19 -8.27 8.03 -9.35
C SER A 19 -8.61 9.35 -8.67
N ARG A 20 -8.25 9.50 -7.37
CA ARG A 20 -8.46 10.77 -6.64
C ARG A 20 -7.75 11.95 -7.29
N ARG A 21 -6.55 11.73 -7.86
CA ARG A 21 -5.79 12.78 -8.57
C ARG A 21 -6.43 13.14 -9.91
N GLU A 22 -6.97 12.17 -10.62
CA GLU A 22 -7.76 12.43 -11.83
C GLU A 22 -9.07 13.14 -11.49
N ALA A 23 -9.75 12.75 -10.41
CA ALA A 23 -10.92 13.45 -9.91
C ALA A 23 -10.62 14.93 -9.61
N ASP A 24 -9.47 15.21 -8.97
CA ASP A 24 -9.04 16.60 -8.74
C ASP A 24 -8.84 17.36 -10.07
N LYS A 25 -8.29 16.71 -11.12
CA LYS A 25 -8.18 17.32 -12.47
C LYS A 25 -9.55 17.59 -13.11
N TYR A 26 -10.49 16.63 -13.01
CA TYR A 26 -11.87 16.84 -13.49
C TYR A 26 -12.53 18.03 -12.79
N ILE A 27 -12.36 18.15 -11.47
CA ILE A 27 -12.90 19.24 -10.66
C ILE A 27 -12.26 20.58 -11.06
N THR A 28 -10.95 20.64 -11.17
CA THR A 28 -10.22 21.86 -11.58
C THR A 28 -10.59 22.33 -12.99
N ASN A 29 -10.97 21.40 -13.87
CA ASN A 29 -11.44 21.69 -15.23
C ASN A 29 -12.97 21.92 -15.30
N GLU A 30 -13.65 22.18 -14.16
CA GLU A 30 -15.07 22.50 -14.07
C GLU A 30 -16.02 21.43 -14.66
N ARG A 31 -15.54 20.18 -14.77
CA ARG A 31 -16.27 19.04 -15.37
C ARG A 31 -17.13 18.27 -14.36
N VAL A 32 -17.11 18.66 -13.07
CA VAL A 32 -17.84 17.98 -11.99
C VAL A 32 -18.87 18.93 -11.40
N THR A 33 -20.08 18.44 -11.20
CA THR A 33 -21.14 19.20 -10.52
C THR A 33 -21.66 18.46 -9.29
N ILE A 34 -22.09 19.24 -8.29
CA ILE A 34 -22.83 18.79 -7.10
C ILE A 34 -24.18 19.47 -7.16
N ASN A 35 -25.25 18.69 -7.26
CA ASN A 35 -26.64 19.21 -7.38
C ASN A 35 -26.81 20.27 -8.50
N GLY A 36 -26.04 20.10 -9.61
CA GLY A 36 -26.06 21.00 -10.76
C GLY A 36 -25.11 22.20 -10.66
N VAL A 37 -24.42 22.42 -9.51
CA VAL A 37 -23.47 23.51 -9.31
C VAL A 37 -22.02 22.97 -9.50
N ILE A 38 -21.15 23.75 -10.17
CA ILE A 38 -19.75 23.38 -10.40
C ILE A 38 -19.04 23.18 -9.06
N ALA A 39 -18.43 21.99 -8.90
CA ALA A 39 -17.73 21.59 -7.70
C ALA A 39 -16.35 22.25 -7.56
N GLN A 40 -15.93 22.50 -6.33
CA GLN A 40 -14.61 23.04 -6.02
C GLN A 40 -13.64 22.00 -5.45
N THR A 41 -12.34 22.23 -5.66
CA THR A 41 -11.30 21.32 -5.13
C THR A 41 -11.34 21.27 -3.59
N GLY A 42 -11.42 20.04 -3.07
CA GLY A 42 -11.47 19.79 -1.62
C GLY A 42 -12.88 19.82 -1.04
N GLU A 43 -13.89 20.15 -1.83
CA GLU A 43 -15.29 20.18 -1.42
C GLU A 43 -15.76 18.83 -0.88
N LYS A 44 -16.69 18.90 0.09
CA LYS A 44 -17.28 17.73 0.73
C LYS A 44 -18.75 17.64 0.36
N ILE A 45 -19.19 16.44 0.08
CA ILE A 45 -20.57 16.11 -0.27
C ILE A 45 -21.24 15.31 0.84
N ASP A 46 -22.53 15.39 0.90
CA ASP A 46 -23.39 14.49 1.66
C ASP A 46 -23.73 13.25 0.80
N LEU A 47 -24.20 12.18 1.42
CA LEU A 47 -24.50 10.93 0.70
C LEU A 47 -25.67 11.06 -0.27
N ASP A 48 -26.56 12.03 -0.04
CA ASP A 48 -27.76 12.28 -0.83
C ASP A 48 -27.51 13.26 -2.00
N ASP A 49 -26.31 13.86 -2.07
CA ASP A 49 -25.98 14.78 -3.16
C ASP A 49 -25.90 14.05 -4.50
N THR A 50 -26.45 14.70 -5.52
CA THR A 50 -26.35 14.25 -6.91
C THR A 50 -25.04 14.74 -7.51
N ILE A 51 -24.13 13.81 -7.85
CA ILE A 51 -22.84 14.11 -8.47
C ILE A 51 -22.91 13.76 -9.96
N ALA A 52 -22.49 14.68 -10.81
CA ALA A 52 -22.34 14.42 -12.24
C ALA A 52 -20.95 14.82 -12.74
N VAL A 53 -20.48 14.13 -13.77
CA VAL A 53 -19.25 14.44 -14.51
C VAL A 53 -19.64 14.56 -15.98
N ASP A 54 -19.30 15.68 -16.60
CA ASP A 54 -19.69 16.00 -17.99
C ASP A 54 -21.21 15.87 -18.23
N GLY A 55 -22.04 16.19 -17.22
CA GLY A 55 -23.48 16.05 -17.27
C GLY A 55 -24.00 14.63 -16.96
N GLU A 56 -23.16 13.62 -16.92
CA GLU A 56 -23.56 12.24 -16.60
C GLU A 56 -23.55 11.98 -15.09
N LYS A 57 -24.66 11.50 -14.55
CA LYS A 57 -24.82 11.19 -13.13
C LYS A 57 -23.93 10.03 -12.72
N ILE A 58 -23.06 10.25 -11.74
CA ILE A 58 -22.22 9.23 -11.13
C ILE A 58 -22.94 8.62 -9.93
N SER A 59 -23.39 7.39 -10.07
CA SER A 59 -23.95 6.63 -8.95
C SER A 59 -22.89 5.79 -8.28
N LYS A 60 -22.93 5.75 -6.94
CA LYS A 60 -22.13 4.81 -6.16
C LYS A 60 -22.72 3.41 -6.37
N LYS A 61 -22.34 2.72 -7.46
CA LYS A 61 -22.65 1.31 -7.58
C LYS A 61 -22.11 0.61 -6.33
N THR A 62 -22.90 -0.27 -5.72
CA THR A 62 -22.43 -1.15 -4.62
C THR A 62 -21.36 -2.09 -5.18
N ASN A 63 -20.17 -1.56 -5.39
CA ASN A 63 -19.07 -2.34 -5.92
C ASN A 63 -18.61 -3.32 -4.84
N LYS A 64 -18.76 -4.61 -5.11
CA LYS A 64 -18.19 -5.67 -4.27
C LYS A 64 -16.71 -5.34 -4.00
N LYS A 65 -16.35 -5.27 -2.73
CA LYS A 65 -14.97 -5.02 -2.31
C LYS A 65 -14.08 -6.17 -2.76
N ILE A 66 -12.93 -5.84 -3.29
CA ILE A 66 -11.95 -6.76 -3.86
C ILE A 66 -10.70 -6.69 -3.01
N TYR A 67 -10.15 -7.84 -2.64
CA TYR A 67 -8.91 -7.97 -1.92
C TYR A 67 -8.08 -9.08 -2.57
N ILE A 68 -6.90 -8.74 -3.05
CA ILE A 68 -6.00 -9.61 -3.80
C ILE A 68 -4.67 -9.71 -3.06
N ILE A 69 -4.11 -10.91 -3.04
CA ILE A 69 -2.76 -11.25 -2.64
C ILE A 69 -1.98 -11.52 -3.92
N LEU A 70 -0.86 -10.83 -4.12
CA LEU A 70 0.06 -11.08 -5.21
C LEU A 70 1.45 -11.39 -4.65
N ASN A 71 2.10 -12.42 -5.16
CA ASN A 71 3.55 -12.59 -5.03
C ASN A 71 4.23 -11.83 -6.17
N LYS A 72 4.49 -10.53 -5.95
CA LYS A 72 5.03 -9.64 -6.96
C LYS A 72 6.40 -10.12 -7.47
N PRO A 73 6.61 -10.35 -8.76
CA PRO A 73 7.92 -10.65 -9.30
C PRO A 73 8.81 -9.39 -9.36
N LYS A 74 10.12 -9.58 -9.54
CA LYS A 74 11.04 -8.49 -9.90
C LYS A 74 10.66 -7.92 -11.26
N GLY A 75 11.06 -6.68 -11.52
CA GLY A 75 10.80 -6.00 -12.80
C GLY A 75 9.51 -5.21 -12.82
N ILE A 76 8.52 -5.53 -11.99
CA ILE A 76 7.21 -4.86 -11.95
C ILE A 76 7.21 -3.69 -10.95
N VAL A 77 6.72 -2.52 -11.38
CA VAL A 77 6.60 -1.31 -10.55
C VAL A 77 5.22 -1.20 -9.91
N CYS A 78 5.18 -0.83 -8.63
CA CYS A 78 3.93 -0.61 -7.90
C CYS A 78 3.36 0.78 -8.18
N THR A 79 2.89 1.01 -9.43
CA THR A 79 2.18 2.22 -9.85
C THR A 79 0.81 1.87 -10.44
N THR A 80 -0.12 2.83 -10.39
CA THR A 80 -1.42 2.77 -11.10
C THR A 80 -1.41 3.63 -12.36
N ASP A 81 -0.27 4.18 -12.72
CA ASP A 81 -0.08 5.05 -13.88
C ASP A 81 0.67 4.28 -14.98
N SER A 82 -0.07 3.72 -15.92
CA SER A 82 0.45 2.98 -17.08
C SER A 82 1.18 3.87 -18.10
N GLY A 83 0.91 5.17 -18.08
CA GLY A 83 1.62 6.14 -18.94
C GLY A 83 3.06 6.39 -18.50
N VAL A 84 3.38 6.17 -17.21
CA VAL A 84 4.72 6.39 -16.66
C VAL A 84 5.58 5.13 -16.73
N GLU A 85 4.99 3.94 -16.55
CA GLU A 85 5.74 2.67 -16.52
C GLU A 85 4.89 1.55 -17.13
N LYS A 86 5.39 0.95 -18.21
CA LYS A 86 4.71 -0.15 -18.92
C LYS A 86 4.65 -1.42 -18.06
N ASP A 87 5.74 -1.76 -17.36
CA ASP A 87 5.81 -2.93 -16.48
C ASP A 87 5.25 -2.61 -15.08
N ASN A 88 3.95 -2.32 -15.01
CA ASN A 88 3.31 -1.94 -13.76
C ASN A 88 2.41 -3.06 -13.20
N ILE A 89 2.13 -2.97 -11.91
CA ILE A 89 1.40 -4.00 -11.17
C ILE A 89 -0.07 -4.12 -11.59
N ILE A 90 -0.68 -3.08 -12.14
CA ILE A 90 -2.09 -3.08 -12.54
C ILE A 90 -2.24 -3.85 -13.86
N ASP A 91 -1.43 -3.52 -14.85
CA ASP A 91 -1.43 -4.21 -16.14
C ASP A 91 -0.98 -5.67 -15.98
N TYR A 92 -0.04 -5.94 -15.06
CA TYR A 92 0.39 -7.30 -14.74
C TYR A 92 -0.75 -8.19 -14.25
N ILE A 93 -1.62 -7.70 -13.35
CA ILE A 93 -2.77 -8.46 -12.83
C ILE A 93 -3.91 -8.50 -13.85
N ASN A 94 -4.06 -7.45 -14.67
CA ASN A 94 -5.10 -7.30 -15.67
C ASN A 94 -6.52 -7.58 -15.13
N HIS A 95 -6.85 -7.01 -13.96
CA HIS A 95 -8.14 -7.23 -13.32
C HIS A 95 -9.23 -6.34 -13.93
N PRO A 96 -10.45 -6.87 -14.27
CA PRO A 96 -11.50 -6.10 -14.97
C PRO A 96 -12.07 -4.93 -14.17
N LYS A 97 -11.92 -4.92 -12.86
CA LYS A 97 -12.31 -3.78 -12.01
C LYS A 97 -11.08 -3.01 -11.58
N ARG A 98 -11.25 -1.71 -11.43
CA ARG A 98 -10.19 -0.83 -10.95
C ARG A 98 -9.72 -1.26 -9.55
N ILE A 99 -8.46 -1.61 -9.42
CA ILE A 99 -7.77 -1.94 -8.18
C ILE A 99 -6.51 -1.09 -8.03
N PHE A 100 -5.94 -1.05 -6.84
CA PHE A 100 -4.67 -0.38 -6.55
C PHE A 100 -3.92 -1.10 -5.44
N PRO A 101 -2.58 -1.02 -5.41
CA PRO A 101 -1.77 -1.70 -4.41
C PRO A 101 -1.86 -1.03 -3.04
N ILE A 102 -1.81 -1.83 -1.99
CA ILE A 102 -1.67 -1.39 -0.60
C ILE A 102 -0.17 -1.29 -0.26
N GLY A 103 0.38 -0.11 -0.43
CA GLY A 103 1.79 0.16 -0.31
C GLY A 103 2.58 -0.21 -1.56
N ARG A 104 3.89 -0.30 -1.41
CA ARG A 104 4.80 -0.54 -2.54
C ARG A 104 5.89 -1.53 -2.17
N LEU A 105 6.40 -2.20 -3.20
CA LEU A 105 7.69 -2.86 -3.26
C LEU A 105 8.49 -2.22 -4.40
N ASP A 106 9.80 -2.10 -4.22
CA ASP A 106 10.69 -1.59 -5.28
C ASP A 106 10.66 -2.50 -6.52
N LYS A 107 11.02 -1.99 -7.70
CA LYS A 107 11.11 -2.75 -8.96
C LYS A 107 11.99 -4.01 -8.82
N THR A 108 13.08 -3.88 -8.05
CA THR A 108 14.05 -4.97 -7.81
C THR A 108 13.70 -5.87 -6.61
N SER A 109 12.58 -5.64 -5.94
CA SER A 109 12.12 -6.45 -4.80
C SER A 109 10.94 -7.32 -5.22
N GLU A 110 10.78 -8.47 -4.57
CA GLU A 110 9.71 -9.43 -4.82
C GLU A 110 8.91 -9.74 -3.56
N GLY A 111 7.81 -10.49 -3.71
CA GLY A 111 7.05 -11.03 -2.59
C GLY A 111 5.67 -10.40 -2.40
N LEU A 112 5.14 -10.64 -1.23
CA LEU A 112 3.76 -10.36 -0.87
C LEU A 112 3.38 -8.89 -0.98
N ILE A 113 2.35 -8.60 -1.76
CA ILE A 113 1.70 -7.29 -1.82
C ILE A 113 0.19 -7.48 -1.95
N PHE A 114 -0.57 -6.61 -1.30
CA PHE A 114 -2.02 -6.60 -1.41
C PHE A 114 -2.48 -5.58 -2.44
N LEU A 115 -3.57 -5.89 -3.16
CA LEU A 115 -4.29 -4.93 -4.00
C LEU A 115 -5.77 -4.94 -3.63
N THR A 116 -6.44 -3.81 -3.82
CA THR A 116 -7.84 -3.65 -3.46
C THR A 116 -8.50 -2.51 -4.24
N ASN A 117 -9.84 -2.47 -4.25
CA ASN A 117 -10.64 -1.31 -4.60
C ASN A 117 -11.18 -0.57 -3.36
N ASP A 118 -10.84 -1.04 -2.16
CA ASP A 118 -11.24 -0.45 -0.88
C ASP A 118 -10.18 0.51 -0.35
N GLY A 119 -10.33 1.80 -0.63
CA GLY A 119 -9.41 2.84 -0.17
C GLY A 119 -9.39 3.06 1.35
N ASP A 120 -10.42 2.62 2.07
CA ASP A 120 -10.53 2.91 3.50
C ASP A 120 -9.57 2.06 4.35
N ILE A 121 -9.24 0.84 3.91
CA ILE A 121 -8.29 -0.01 4.65
C ILE A 121 -6.82 0.36 4.40
N VAL A 122 -6.52 1.05 3.29
CA VAL A 122 -5.13 1.34 2.88
C VAL A 122 -4.34 2.06 3.97
N ASN A 123 -4.90 3.15 4.47
CA ASN A 123 -4.25 3.92 5.54
C ASN A 123 -4.19 3.15 6.86
N LYS A 124 -5.17 2.33 7.16
CA LYS A 124 -5.17 1.48 8.36
C LYS A 124 -3.98 0.52 8.33
N ILE A 125 -3.70 -0.12 7.18
CA ILE A 125 -2.59 -1.07 7.00
C ILE A 125 -1.23 -0.35 6.94
N LEU A 126 -1.15 0.81 6.25
CA LEU A 126 0.14 1.42 5.94
C LEU A 126 0.70 2.35 7.01
N ARG A 127 -0.15 2.95 7.84
CA ARG A 127 0.32 3.95 8.81
C ARG A 127 1.25 3.34 9.86
N ALA A 128 2.44 3.91 9.98
CA ALA A 128 3.46 3.46 10.92
C ALA A 128 2.99 3.53 12.39
N LYS A 129 2.04 4.43 12.73
CA LYS A 129 1.47 4.51 14.09
C LYS A 129 0.68 3.26 14.49
N ASN A 130 0.11 2.54 13.51
CA ASN A 130 -0.64 1.31 13.74
C ASN A 130 0.26 0.09 13.98
N LYS A 131 1.58 0.22 13.77
CA LYS A 131 2.60 -0.80 14.05
C LYS A 131 2.35 -2.16 13.36
N HIS A 132 1.70 -2.18 12.21
CA HIS A 132 1.47 -3.42 11.47
C HIS A 132 2.76 -3.97 10.89
N GLU A 133 3.04 -5.21 11.25
CA GLU A 133 4.27 -5.90 10.89
C GLU A 133 4.33 -6.29 9.42
N LYS A 134 5.54 -6.22 8.89
CA LYS A 134 5.92 -6.77 7.58
C LYS A 134 7.23 -7.50 7.75
N GLU A 135 7.24 -8.77 7.39
CA GLU A 135 8.41 -9.64 7.50
C GLU A 135 9.05 -9.84 6.13
N TYR A 136 10.37 -9.75 6.12
CA TYR A 136 11.17 -9.88 4.91
C TYR A 136 12.25 -10.94 5.09
N HIS A 137 12.50 -11.71 4.02
CA HIS A 137 13.66 -12.54 3.87
C HIS A 137 14.66 -11.81 2.96
N VAL A 138 15.87 -11.62 3.45
CA VAL A 138 16.89 -10.78 2.82
C VAL A 138 18.16 -11.58 2.60
N THR A 139 18.73 -11.52 1.37
CA THR A 139 20.05 -12.05 1.06
C THR A 139 20.99 -10.88 0.76
N VAL A 140 22.19 -10.91 1.36
CA VAL A 140 23.23 -9.89 1.21
C VAL A 140 24.47 -10.44 0.48
N ASP A 141 25.42 -9.58 0.17
CA ASP A 141 26.60 -9.87 -0.67
C ASP A 141 27.79 -10.46 0.09
N LYS A 142 27.78 -10.45 1.43
CA LYS A 142 28.84 -10.96 2.27
C LYS A 142 28.29 -11.56 3.57
N PRO A 143 29.05 -12.40 4.27
CA PRO A 143 28.59 -13.06 5.50
C PRO A 143 28.20 -12.03 6.57
N ILE A 144 27.08 -12.28 7.23
CA ILE A 144 26.63 -11.55 8.40
C ILE A 144 27.10 -12.23 9.68
N ASN A 145 27.17 -11.47 10.75
CA ASN A 145 27.57 -11.94 12.08
C ASN A 145 26.61 -11.41 13.16
N ASN A 146 26.83 -11.78 14.40
CA ASN A 146 26.01 -11.34 15.53
C ASN A 146 26.05 -9.82 15.73
N ASP A 147 27.14 -9.15 15.39
CA ASP A 147 27.24 -7.70 15.49
C ASP A 147 26.36 -6.99 14.46
N PHE A 148 26.34 -7.50 13.20
CA PHE A 148 25.38 -7.05 12.19
C PHE A 148 23.94 -7.15 12.70
N VAL A 149 23.53 -8.30 13.25
CA VAL A 149 22.18 -8.52 13.78
C VAL A 149 21.87 -7.52 14.91
N LYS A 150 22.79 -7.35 15.85
CA LYS A 150 22.65 -6.44 16.98
C LYS A 150 22.52 -4.98 16.55
N GLN A 151 23.35 -4.51 15.60
CA GLN A 151 23.29 -3.15 15.08
C GLN A 151 21.99 -2.92 14.29
N MET A 152 21.64 -3.83 13.36
CA MET A 152 20.43 -3.76 12.54
C MET A 152 19.15 -3.67 13.41
N SER A 153 19.11 -4.42 14.53
CA SER A 153 17.94 -4.47 15.42
C SER A 153 17.72 -3.20 16.23
N LYS A 154 18.78 -2.47 16.58
CA LYS A 154 18.69 -1.28 17.43
C LYS A 154 18.13 -0.04 16.73
N GLY A 155 18.12 -0.04 15.41
CA GLY A 155 17.79 1.08 14.56
C GLY A 155 19.02 1.74 13.94
N ILE A 156 18.88 2.17 12.69
CA ILE A 156 19.95 2.68 11.83
C ILE A 156 19.62 4.11 11.38
N PRO A 157 20.58 5.05 11.40
CA PRO A 157 20.41 6.40 10.83
C PRO A 157 20.30 6.32 9.30
N ILE A 158 19.15 6.69 8.76
CA ILE A 158 18.90 6.80 7.31
C ILE A 158 17.92 7.95 7.05
N LEU A 159 18.03 8.62 5.91
CA LEU A 159 17.06 9.64 5.48
C LEU A 159 16.79 10.73 6.57
N ASN A 160 17.82 11.21 7.24
CA ASN A 160 17.75 12.21 8.32
C ASN A 160 16.86 11.79 9.51
N THR A 161 16.71 10.49 9.73
CA THR A 161 15.98 9.92 10.90
C THR A 161 16.65 8.61 11.33
N VAL A 162 16.32 8.13 12.52
CA VAL A 162 16.72 6.80 12.98
C VAL A 162 15.54 5.85 12.80
N THR A 163 15.79 4.67 12.19
CA THR A 163 14.74 3.66 12.06
C THR A 163 14.30 3.14 13.42
N ARG A 164 13.06 2.72 13.53
CA ARG A 164 12.59 2.07 14.76
C ARG A 164 13.38 0.79 15.01
N PRO A 165 13.60 0.40 16.27
CA PRO A 165 14.06 -0.93 16.62
C PRO A 165 13.18 -2.00 15.97
N CYS A 166 13.81 -3.11 15.56
CA CYS A 166 13.12 -4.17 14.84
C CYS A 166 13.72 -5.54 15.18
N GLU A 167 12.95 -6.60 14.94
CA GLU A 167 13.43 -7.95 15.09
C GLU A 167 14.25 -8.35 13.87
N VAL A 168 15.44 -8.89 14.11
CA VAL A 168 16.33 -9.42 13.07
C VAL A 168 16.84 -10.79 13.51
N LYS A 169 16.71 -11.77 12.62
CA LYS A 169 17.17 -13.14 12.87
C LYS A 169 18.05 -13.63 11.72
N MET A 170 19.26 -14.03 12.02
CA MET A 170 20.11 -14.71 11.05
C MET A 170 19.51 -16.08 10.69
N VAL A 171 19.46 -16.38 9.39
CA VAL A 171 18.95 -17.65 8.83
C VAL A 171 20.12 -18.51 8.34
N LYS A 172 21.03 -17.87 7.59
CA LYS A 172 22.29 -18.45 7.09
C LYS A 172 23.34 -17.34 7.03
N ASP A 173 24.56 -17.67 6.68
CA ASP A 173 25.69 -16.72 6.62
C ASP A 173 25.39 -15.46 5.80
N TYR A 174 24.62 -15.57 4.72
CA TYR A 174 24.27 -14.47 3.81
C TYR A 174 22.80 -14.06 3.89
N GLU A 175 22.02 -14.65 4.81
CA GLU A 175 20.58 -14.50 4.83
C GLU A 175 20.04 -14.18 6.23
N PHE A 176 19.12 -13.24 6.30
CA PHE A 176 18.41 -12.90 7.53
C PHE A 176 16.93 -12.61 7.28
N LYS A 177 16.12 -12.74 8.31
CA LYS A 177 14.76 -12.24 8.38
C LYS A 177 14.72 -10.96 9.19
N ILE A 178 13.85 -10.03 8.79
CA ILE A 178 13.63 -8.77 9.48
C ILE A 178 12.15 -8.45 9.52
N ILE A 179 11.64 -8.02 10.70
CA ILE A 179 10.25 -7.61 10.90
C ILE A 179 10.22 -6.11 11.14
N LEU A 180 9.51 -5.39 10.27
CA LEU A 180 9.37 -3.93 10.33
C LEU A 180 7.93 -3.51 10.59
N THR A 181 7.75 -2.51 11.45
CA THR A 181 6.46 -1.83 11.71
C THR A 181 6.36 -0.45 11.04
N GLN A 182 7.34 -0.08 10.26
CA GLN A 182 7.39 1.15 9.47
C GLN A 182 7.88 0.84 8.05
N GLY A 183 7.74 1.79 7.12
CA GLY A 183 8.17 1.60 5.73
C GLY A 183 8.74 2.91 5.16
N LEU A 184 10.01 3.19 5.42
CA LEU A 184 10.74 4.29 4.79
C LEU A 184 11.19 3.90 3.38
N ASN A 185 11.47 4.89 2.55
CA ASN A 185 11.95 4.65 1.20
C ASN A 185 13.21 3.78 1.21
N ARG A 186 13.13 2.59 0.56
CA ARG A 186 14.22 1.60 0.44
C ARG A 186 14.88 1.25 1.80
N GLN A 187 14.09 1.23 2.88
CA GLN A 187 14.57 1.15 4.26
C GLN A 187 15.60 0.04 4.48
N ILE A 188 15.27 -1.22 4.19
CA ILE A 188 16.16 -2.37 4.41
C ILE A 188 17.46 -2.24 3.61
N ARG A 189 17.39 -1.80 2.35
CA ARG A 189 18.57 -1.60 1.51
C ARG A 189 19.50 -0.53 2.09
N ARG A 190 18.94 0.60 2.54
CA ARG A 190 19.71 1.68 3.18
C ARG A 190 20.30 1.26 4.53
N MET A 191 19.55 0.48 5.31
CA MET A 191 20.06 -0.06 6.58
C MET A 191 21.25 -1.01 6.34
N CYS A 192 21.16 -1.88 5.34
CA CYS A 192 22.28 -2.75 4.95
C CYS A 192 23.48 -1.93 4.43
N GLU A 193 23.24 -0.95 3.56
CA GLU A 193 24.27 -0.07 3.01
C GLU A 193 25.01 0.70 4.11
N TYR A 194 24.31 1.18 5.13
CA TYR A 194 24.91 1.86 6.28
C TYR A 194 25.88 0.94 7.05
N LEU A 195 25.56 -0.34 7.15
CA LEU A 195 26.44 -1.36 7.77
C LEU A 195 27.48 -1.93 6.79
N GLY A 196 27.57 -1.37 5.57
CA GLY A 196 28.53 -1.78 4.54
C GLY A 196 28.14 -3.06 3.79
N TYR A 197 26.86 -3.44 3.75
CA TYR A 197 26.33 -4.60 3.01
C TYR A 197 25.48 -4.18 1.82
N ARG A 198 25.40 -5.03 0.79
CA ARG A 198 24.51 -4.83 -0.37
C ARG A 198 23.44 -5.92 -0.42
N VAL A 199 22.19 -5.52 -0.52
CA VAL A 199 21.07 -6.46 -0.65
C VAL A 199 21.02 -7.05 -2.06
N LYS A 200 21.19 -8.37 -2.18
CA LYS A 200 21.07 -9.17 -3.42
C LYS A 200 19.64 -9.60 -3.70
N LYS A 201 18.93 -10.11 -2.67
CA LYS A 201 17.51 -10.48 -2.76
C LYS A 201 16.74 -9.85 -1.61
N LEU A 202 15.53 -9.39 -1.88
CA LEU A 202 14.60 -8.86 -0.90
C LEU A 202 13.21 -9.38 -1.22
N ASN A 203 12.73 -10.28 -0.37
CA ASN A 203 11.42 -10.91 -0.51
C ASN A 203 10.57 -10.59 0.72
N ARG A 204 9.39 -9.98 0.52
CA ARG A 204 8.43 -9.80 1.61
C ARG A 204 7.58 -11.05 1.74
N ILE A 205 7.69 -11.75 2.85
CA ILE A 205 7.07 -13.05 3.07
C ILE A 205 5.83 -13.00 3.96
N ARG A 206 5.59 -11.89 4.69
CA ARG A 206 4.40 -11.72 5.52
C ARG A 206 3.99 -10.26 5.64
N ILE A 207 2.70 -10.01 5.69
CA ILE A 207 2.08 -8.74 6.08
C ILE A 207 1.02 -9.06 7.13
N MET A 208 1.18 -8.55 8.35
CA MET A 208 0.29 -8.81 9.49
C MET A 208 0.14 -10.33 9.72
N ASN A 209 -1.07 -10.86 9.63
CA ASN A 209 -1.39 -12.29 9.77
C ASN A 209 -1.29 -13.09 8.46
N ILE A 210 -1.09 -12.42 7.31
CA ILE A 210 -1.08 -13.09 6.00
C ILE A 210 0.35 -13.46 5.61
N ASN A 211 0.60 -14.74 5.44
CA ASN A 211 1.85 -15.28 4.91
C ASN A 211 1.78 -15.43 3.40
N LEU A 212 2.95 -15.43 2.76
CA LEU A 212 3.09 -15.71 1.33
C LEU A 212 2.99 -17.21 1.07
N ASP A 213 1.96 -17.65 0.38
CA ASP A 213 1.61 -19.05 0.13
C ASP A 213 1.41 -19.39 -1.36
N ILE A 214 1.76 -18.47 -2.26
CA ILE A 214 1.65 -18.64 -3.72
C ILE A 214 3.01 -18.42 -4.39
N HIS A 215 3.19 -19.01 -5.58
CA HIS A 215 4.44 -18.89 -6.34
C HIS A 215 4.67 -17.47 -6.88
N VAL A 216 5.93 -17.14 -7.18
CA VAL A 216 6.31 -15.84 -7.75
C VAL A 216 5.52 -15.58 -9.04
N GLY A 217 4.89 -14.43 -9.13
CA GLY A 217 4.06 -14.02 -10.26
C GLY A 217 2.58 -14.41 -10.14
N GLU A 218 2.23 -15.30 -9.25
CA GLU A 218 0.84 -15.68 -9.02
C GLU A 218 0.09 -14.70 -8.11
N TRP A 219 -1.22 -14.63 -8.30
CA TRP A 219 -2.12 -13.89 -7.44
C TRP A 219 -3.40 -14.67 -7.16
N ARG A 220 -4.01 -14.41 -6.01
CA ARG A 220 -5.30 -14.95 -5.61
C ARG A 220 -6.12 -13.93 -4.83
N TYR A 221 -7.40 -14.17 -4.70
CA TYR A 221 -8.21 -13.44 -3.73
C TYR A 221 -7.89 -13.86 -2.29
N PHE A 222 -8.16 -12.96 -1.34
CA PHE A 222 -8.21 -13.34 0.06
C PHE A 222 -9.29 -14.40 0.28
N SER A 223 -9.02 -15.38 1.15
CA SER A 223 -10.07 -16.24 1.68
C SER A 223 -10.97 -15.46 2.64
N GLN A 224 -12.15 -15.99 2.92
CA GLN A 224 -13.08 -15.35 3.85
C GLN A 224 -12.51 -15.25 5.27
N SER A 225 -11.79 -16.27 5.73
CA SER A 225 -11.12 -16.28 7.03
C SER A 225 -10.03 -15.24 7.13
N GLU A 226 -9.11 -15.21 6.15
CA GLU A 226 -8.04 -14.20 6.08
C GLU A 226 -8.59 -12.76 6.12
N LEU A 227 -9.66 -12.52 5.36
CA LEU A 227 -10.28 -11.20 5.31
C LEU A 227 -10.97 -10.83 6.63
N SER A 228 -11.62 -11.78 7.29
CA SER A 228 -12.25 -11.59 8.60
C SER A 228 -11.22 -11.24 9.66
N GLU A 229 -10.15 -12.03 9.77
CA GLU A 229 -9.05 -11.80 10.70
C GLU A 229 -8.34 -10.46 10.44
N LEU A 230 -8.06 -10.15 9.15
CA LEU A 230 -7.48 -8.87 8.77
C LEU A 230 -8.36 -7.69 9.22
N LYS A 231 -9.68 -7.76 9.01
CA LYS A 231 -10.62 -6.71 9.44
C LYS A 231 -10.67 -6.55 10.95
N GLU A 232 -10.62 -7.64 11.69
CA GLU A 232 -10.56 -7.62 13.16
C GLU A 232 -9.28 -6.92 13.64
N LEU A 233 -8.11 -7.30 13.11
CA LEU A 233 -6.85 -6.62 13.42
C LEU A 233 -6.87 -5.12 13.07
N LEU A 234 -7.60 -4.74 12.01
CA LEU A 234 -7.74 -3.35 11.58
C LEU A 234 -8.83 -2.57 12.33
N SER A 235 -9.67 -3.22 13.12
CA SER A 235 -10.75 -2.56 13.85
C SER A 235 -10.24 -1.46 14.81
N LYS A 236 -9.09 -1.70 15.44
CA LYS A 236 -8.39 -0.79 16.35
C LYS A 236 -7.43 0.19 15.65
N SER A 237 -7.33 0.12 14.32
CA SER A 237 -6.36 0.91 13.54
C SER A 237 -6.97 2.20 13.07
N SER A 238 -6.24 3.32 13.26
CA SER A 238 -6.68 4.63 12.80
C SER A 238 -6.37 4.85 11.32
N ALA A 239 -7.35 5.38 10.58
CA ALA A 239 -7.19 5.86 9.21
C ALA A 239 -6.80 7.35 9.14
N ASP A 240 -6.92 8.10 10.25
CA ASP A 240 -6.70 9.54 10.28
C ASP A 240 -5.22 9.93 10.45
N ASN A 241 -4.85 11.09 9.92
CA ASN A 241 -3.58 11.70 10.29
C ASN A 241 -3.68 12.15 11.76
N ALA A 242 -2.70 11.79 12.58
CA ALA A 242 -2.53 12.51 13.82
C ALA A 242 -2.38 14.00 13.42
N LYS A 243 -3.27 14.87 13.90
CA LYS A 243 -3.03 16.31 13.83
C LYS A 243 -1.66 16.53 14.49
N LYS A 244 -0.74 17.15 13.72
CA LYS A 244 0.50 17.67 14.27
C LYS A 244 0.18 18.76 15.28
#